data_0e2bb65a94e5f329d5a21f28ff038c69
#
_entry.id   0e2bb65a94e5f329d5a21f28ff038c69
#
_cell.length_a   1.000
_cell.length_b   1.000
_cell.length_c   1.000
_cell.angle_alpha   90.00
_cell.angle_beta   90.00
_cell.angle_gamma   90.00
#
_symmetry.space_group_name_H-M   'P 1'
#
loop_
_entity.id
_entity.type
_entity.pdbx_description
1 polymer ?
#
loop_
_entity_poly.entity_id
_entity_poly.type
_entity_poly.pdbx_seq_one_letter_code
_entity_poly.pdbx_strand_id
1 'polypeptide(L)'
;MNVYLCPPLKKKGIIVANTKYIFVTGGVVSSLGKGIVSASLGKLLQARGYRVTIQKFDPYINVDPGTLNPYEHGECFVTVDGHETDLDLGHYERFLNLPTTRANSITTGRIYQSVIDKERRGDYLGKTVQVIPPIT
;
A
#
# COMPACT_ATOMS: atom_id res chain seq x y z
N MET A 1 7.09 1.43 -2.25
CA MET A 1 5.79 1.62 -2.92
C MET A 1 5.67 0.61 -4.04
N ASN A 2 4.53 -0.04 -4.14
CA ASN A 2 4.32 -1.14 -5.08
C ASN A 2 3.17 -0.81 -6.02
N VAL A 3 3.37 -1.05 -7.31
CA VAL A 3 2.30 -0.99 -8.32
C VAL A 3 1.97 -2.41 -8.73
N TYR A 4 0.71 -2.81 -8.57
CA TYR A 4 0.23 -4.14 -8.92
C TYR A 4 -0.46 -4.11 -10.28
N LEU A 5 -0.09 -5.02 -11.16
CA LEU A 5 -0.68 -5.17 -12.48
C LEU A 5 -1.46 -6.47 -12.54
N CYS A 6 -2.73 -6.37 -12.88
CA CYS A 6 -3.56 -7.54 -13.19
C CYS A 6 -3.89 -7.52 -14.69
N PRO A 7 -3.72 -8.61 -15.43
CA PRO A 7 -4.08 -8.63 -16.86
C PRO A 7 -5.58 -8.41 -17.06
N PRO A 8 -6.01 -7.92 -18.24
CA PRO A 8 -7.42 -7.71 -18.52
C PRO A 8 -8.20 -9.03 -18.47
N LEU A 9 -9.40 -9.00 -17.89
CA LEU A 9 -10.30 -10.16 -17.81
C LEU A 9 -10.73 -10.60 -19.21
N LYS A 10 -10.22 -11.75 -19.70
CA LYS A 10 -10.90 -12.49 -20.76
C LYS A 10 -12.03 -13.29 -20.15
N LYS A 11 -13.25 -13.09 -20.66
CA LYS A 11 -14.44 -13.85 -20.23
C LYS A 11 -14.29 -15.34 -20.57
N LYS A 12 -14.58 -16.18 -19.58
CA LYS A 12 -14.64 -17.66 -19.53
C LYS A 12 -13.33 -18.39 -19.25
N GLY A 13 -13.26 -18.93 -18.04
CA GLY A 13 -12.22 -19.80 -17.51
C GLY A 13 -11.69 -19.25 -16.19
N ILE A 14 -11.35 -20.10 -15.26
CA ILE A 14 -10.68 -19.71 -14.02
C ILE A 14 -9.32 -19.09 -14.41
N ILE A 15 -9.28 -17.77 -14.47
CA ILE A 15 -8.05 -17.04 -14.75
C ILE A 15 -7.34 -16.92 -13.42
N VAL A 16 -6.29 -17.69 -13.21
CA VAL A 16 -5.27 -17.36 -12.24
C VAL A 16 -4.69 -16.02 -12.72
N ALA A 17 -5.12 -14.94 -12.10
CA ALA A 17 -4.65 -13.61 -12.43
C ALA A 17 -3.16 -13.55 -12.06
N ASN A 18 -2.29 -13.60 -13.06
CA ASN A 18 -0.86 -13.47 -12.85
C ASN A 18 -0.56 -11.99 -12.54
N THR A 19 -0.67 -11.63 -11.26
CA THR A 19 -0.39 -10.28 -10.77
C THR A 19 1.10 -10.01 -10.90
N LYS A 20 1.44 -8.90 -11.53
CA LYS A 20 2.82 -8.43 -11.62
C LYS A 20 3.03 -7.31 -10.62
N TYR A 21 4.19 -7.33 -9.99
CA TYR A 21 4.59 -6.36 -8.97
C TYR A 21 5.69 -5.48 -9.53
N ILE A 22 5.52 -4.18 -9.39
CA ILE A 22 6.54 -3.18 -9.71
C ILE A 22 6.87 -2.43 -8.41
N PHE A 23 8.13 -2.52 -8.00
CA PHE A 23 8.61 -1.82 -6.81
C PHE A 23 9.29 -0.52 -7.25
N VAL A 24 8.76 0.60 -6.77
CA VAL A 24 9.37 1.91 -6.95
C VAL A 24 10.08 2.26 -5.65
N THR A 25 11.39 2.23 -5.68
CA THR A 25 12.25 2.54 -4.53
C THR A 25 13.05 3.81 -4.79
N GLY A 26 13.55 4.43 -3.75
CA GLY A 26 14.40 5.61 -3.87
C GLY A 26 14.94 6.03 -2.52
N GLY A 27 15.86 6.99 -2.51
CA GLY A 27 16.50 7.49 -1.30
C GLY A 27 15.52 8.05 -0.27
N VAL A 28 16.04 8.32 0.92
CA VAL A 28 15.30 8.72 2.12
C VAL A 28 14.61 10.08 1.98
N VAL A 29 15.04 10.90 1.02
CA VAL A 29 14.49 12.25 0.79
C VAL A 29 13.10 12.14 0.17
N SER A 30 12.08 12.59 0.88
CA SER A 30 10.67 12.53 0.46
C SER A 30 10.36 13.37 -0.79
N SER A 31 11.12 14.43 -1.05
CA SER A 31 10.92 15.37 -2.16
C SER A 31 11.41 14.90 -3.54
N LEU A 32 11.91 13.67 -3.67
CA LEU A 32 12.43 13.13 -4.94
C LEU A 32 11.35 12.74 -5.96
N GLY A 33 10.09 13.04 -5.72
CA GLY A 33 9.01 12.79 -6.68
C GLY A 33 8.63 11.33 -6.88
N LYS A 34 9.02 10.40 -5.99
CA LYS A 34 8.66 8.97 -6.07
C LYS A 34 7.15 8.74 -6.23
N GLY A 35 6.34 9.50 -5.50
CA GLY A 35 4.87 9.44 -5.58
C GLY A 35 4.35 9.76 -6.97
N ILE A 36 4.82 10.87 -7.55
CA ILE A 36 4.42 11.30 -8.89
C ILE A 36 4.86 10.30 -9.96
N VAL A 37 6.10 9.80 -9.87
CA VAL A 37 6.61 8.79 -10.81
C VAL A 37 5.74 7.54 -10.78
N SER A 38 5.36 7.08 -9.62
CA SER A 38 4.53 5.87 -9.47
C SER A 38 3.11 6.08 -9.94
N ALA A 39 2.52 7.23 -9.62
CA ALA A 39 1.19 7.59 -10.09
C ALA A 39 1.15 7.71 -11.62
N SER A 40 2.17 8.33 -12.21
CA SER A 40 2.31 8.48 -13.66
C SER A 40 2.51 7.12 -14.34
N LEU A 41 3.38 6.27 -13.79
CA LEU A 41 3.56 4.90 -14.29
C LEU A 41 2.26 4.11 -14.22
N GLY A 42 1.55 4.19 -13.09
CA GLY A 42 0.25 3.55 -12.93
C GLY A 42 -0.74 4.02 -13.99
N LYS A 43 -0.80 5.31 -14.26
CA LYS A 43 -1.66 5.89 -15.30
C LYS A 43 -1.32 5.42 -16.70
N LEU A 44 -0.04 5.38 -17.05
CA LEU A 44 0.43 4.87 -18.34
C LEU A 44 0.09 3.39 -18.54
N LEU A 45 0.17 2.60 -17.48
CA LEU A 45 -0.21 1.19 -17.52
C LEU A 45 -1.73 1.01 -17.67
N GLN A 46 -2.54 1.85 -17.00
CA GLN A 46 -3.99 1.87 -17.21
C GLN A 46 -4.34 2.21 -18.67
N ALA A 47 -3.67 3.21 -19.25
CA ALA A 47 -3.87 3.59 -20.65
C ALA A 47 -3.54 2.46 -21.64
N ARG A 48 -2.71 1.50 -21.23
CA ARG A 48 -2.39 0.27 -21.98
C ARG A 48 -3.34 -0.90 -21.68
N GLY A 49 -4.41 -0.67 -20.93
CA GLY A 49 -5.44 -1.67 -20.64
C GLY A 49 -5.15 -2.57 -19.44
N TYR A 50 -4.13 -2.28 -18.64
CA TYR A 50 -3.89 -3.02 -17.39
C TYR A 50 -4.80 -2.52 -16.27
N ARG A 51 -5.23 -3.44 -15.40
CA ARG A 51 -5.82 -3.07 -14.11
C ARG A 51 -4.67 -2.79 -13.15
N VAL A 52 -4.64 -1.58 -12.60
CA VAL A 52 -3.54 -1.11 -11.77
C VAL A 52 -4.08 -0.70 -10.41
N THR A 53 -3.39 -1.06 -9.35
CA THR A 53 -3.53 -0.46 -8.03
C THR A 53 -2.16 -0.06 -7.52
N ILE A 54 -2.11 0.91 -6.63
CA ILE A 54 -0.88 1.38 -5.99
C ILE A 54 -0.99 1.08 -4.50
N GLN A 55 0.09 0.58 -3.92
CA GLN A 55 0.21 0.38 -2.49
C GLN A 55 1.42 1.14 -1.98
N LYS A 56 1.21 1.96 -0.95
CA LYS A 56 2.27 2.71 -0.29
C LYS A 56 2.71 1.97 0.96
N PHE A 57 4.02 1.81 1.11
CA PHE A 57 4.64 1.30 2.33
C PHE A 57 5.35 2.43 3.05
N ASP A 58 4.96 2.65 4.29
CA ASP A 58 5.55 3.67 5.15
C ASP A 58 6.31 3.02 6.30
N PRO A 59 7.57 3.41 6.53
CA PRO A 59 8.44 2.78 7.53
C PRO A 59 8.15 3.24 8.96
N TYR A 60 7.02 3.92 9.20
CA TYR A 60 6.68 4.38 10.54
C TYR A 60 6.21 3.22 11.43
N ILE A 61 6.47 3.34 12.73
CA ILE A 61 5.90 2.45 13.74
C ILE A 61 4.47 2.85 14.11
N ASN A 62 3.99 4.00 13.67
CA ASN A 62 2.61 4.41 13.86
C ASN A 62 1.68 3.46 13.10
N VAL A 63 0.61 3.02 13.75
CA VAL A 63 -0.36 2.09 13.17
C VAL A 63 -1.16 2.78 12.06
N ASP A 64 -1.54 4.02 12.29
CA ASP A 64 -2.16 4.90 11.30
C ASP A 64 -1.58 6.32 11.40
N PRO A 65 -1.68 7.13 10.33
CA PRO A 65 -1.11 8.47 10.28
C PRO A 65 -1.86 9.52 11.09
N GLY A 66 -3.06 9.24 11.57
CA GLY A 66 -3.85 10.20 12.36
C GLY A 66 -3.18 10.62 13.67
N THR A 67 -2.19 9.84 14.14
CA THR A 67 -1.36 10.15 15.31
C THR A 67 -0.09 10.91 14.98
N LEU A 68 0.21 11.14 13.69
CA LEU A 68 1.39 11.85 13.25
C LEU A 68 1.22 13.37 13.42
N ASN A 69 2.34 14.06 13.65
CA ASN A 69 2.34 15.50 13.74
C ASN A 69 2.07 16.13 12.36
N PRO A 70 0.97 16.89 12.18
CA PRO A 70 0.64 17.49 10.89
C PRO A 70 1.70 18.46 10.35
N TYR A 71 2.48 19.08 11.22
CA TYR A 71 3.56 19.97 10.81
C TYR A 71 4.75 19.25 10.18
N GLU A 72 4.92 17.96 10.51
CA GLU A 72 6.02 17.14 9.98
C GLU A 72 5.59 16.31 8.78
N HIS A 73 4.36 15.82 8.77
CA HIS A 73 3.86 14.84 7.79
C HIS A 73 2.76 15.38 6.87
N GLY A 74 2.26 16.61 7.14
CA GLY A 74 1.14 17.20 6.41
C GLY A 74 -0.22 16.69 6.87
N GLU A 75 -1.25 17.01 6.11
CA GLU A 75 -2.63 16.60 6.40
C GLU A 75 -2.84 15.11 6.10
N CYS A 76 -3.78 14.50 6.82
CA CYS A 76 -4.19 13.12 6.55
C CYS A 76 -5.21 13.08 5.40
N PHE A 77 -5.11 12.04 4.58
CA PHE A 77 -6.10 11.69 3.58
C PHE A 77 -6.97 10.54 4.10
N VAL A 78 -8.29 10.65 3.93
CA VAL A 78 -9.23 9.60 4.35
C VAL A 78 -9.69 8.82 3.14
N THR A 79 -9.47 7.51 3.16
CA THR A 79 -9.88 6.61 2.09
C THR A 79 -11.40 6.36 2.08
N VAL A 80 -11.92 5.75 1.02
CA VAL A 80 -13.36 5.48 0.87
C VAL A 80 -13.93 4.59 1.98
N ASP A 81 -13.10 3.77 2.62
CA ASP A 81 -13.47 2.93 3.76
C ASP A 81 -13.16 3.56 5.13
N GLY A 82 -12.93 4.89 5.16
CA GLY A 82 -12.77 5.66 6.39
C GLY A 82 -11.40 5.53 7.07
N HIS A 83 -10.40 4.96 6.39
CA HIS A 83 -9.06 4.81 6.95
C HIS A 83 -8.22 6.06 6.71
N GLU A 84 -7.59 6.58 7.76
CA GLU A 84 -6.65 7.69 7.68
C GLU A 84 -5.32 7.24 7.08
N THR A 85 -4.81 8.00 6.14
CA THR A 85 -3.58 7.70 5.41
C THR A 85 -2.79 8.97 5.12
N ASP A 86 -1.59 8.81 4.60
CA ASP A 86 -0.78 9.90 4.07
C ASP A 86 -1.43 10.53 2.82
N LEU A 87 -1.21 11.83 2.62
CA LEU A 87 -1.71 12.61 1.48
C LEU A 87 -1.39 12.01 0.11
N ASP A 88 -0.32 11.27 -0.01
CA ASP A 88 0.10 10.62 -1.26
C ASP A 88 -1.02 9.74 -1.85
N LEU A 89 -1.86 9.12 -1.01
CA LEU A 89 -2.97 8.32 -1.51
C LEU A 89 -4.01 9.16 -2.27
N GLY A 90 -4.27 10.38 -1.83
CA GLY A 90 -5.13 11.31 -2.55
C GLY A 90 -4.57 11.67 -3.93
N HIS A 91 -3.26 11.77 -4.06
CA HIS A 91 -2.61 11.95 -5.37
C HIS A 91 -2.78 10.72 -6.25
N TYR A 92 -2.63 9.50 -5.69
CA TYR A 92 -2.83 8.27 -6.46
C TYR A 92 -4.27 8.14 -6.96
N GLU A 93 -5.26 8.45 -6.13
CA GLU A 93 -6.67 8.49 -6.54
C GLU A 93 -6.88 9.44 -7.71
N ARG A 94 -6.33 10.64 -7.63
CA ARG A 94 -6.46 11.66 -8.67
C ARG A 94 -5.85 11.20 -10.00
N PHE A 95 -4.67 10.60 -9.97
CA PHE A 95 -3.99 10.13 -11.19
C PHE A 95 -4.67 8.91 -11.80
N LEU A 96 -5.04 7.94 -10.98
CA LEU A 96 -5.62 6.69 -11.45
C LEU A 96 -7.13 6.78 -11.68
N ASN A 97 -7.78 7.79 -11.13
CA ASN A 97 -9.24 7.90 -11.08
C ASN A 97 -9.90 6.64 -10.48
N LEU A 98 -9.34 6.12 -9.41
CA LEU A 98 -9.79 4.94 -8.68
C LEU A 98 -9.76 5.24 -7.18
N PRO A 99 -10.82 4.86 -6.44
CA PRO A 99 -10.81 5.03 -4.99
C PRO A 99 -9.75 4.13 -4.35
N THR A 100 -9.13 4.64 -3.30
CA THR A 100 -8.23 3.87 -2.45
C THR A 100 -8.91 3.42 -1.17
N THR A 101 -8.38 2.36 -0.60
CA THR A 101 -8.85 1.76 0.65
C THR A 101 -7.66 1.59 1.60
N ARG A 102 -7.95 1.17 2.82
CA ARG A 102 -6.92 0.80 3.80
C ARG A 102 -5.90 -0.23 3.28
N ALA A 103 -6.23 -1.00 2.25
CA ALA A 103 -5.30 -1.94 1.64
C ALA A 103 -4.22 -1.25 0.79
N ASN A 104 -4.42 0.01 0.44
CA ASN A 104 -3.49 0.79 -0.36
C ASN A 104 -2.42 1.50 0.50
N SER A 105 -2.59 1.52 1.83
CA SER A 105 -1.63 2.09 2.77
C SER A 105 -1.22 1.05 3.80
N ILE A 106 0.07 0.80 3.92
CA ILE A 106 0.62 -0.14 4.89
C ILE A 106 1.76 0.54 5.64
N THR A 107 1.62 0.63 6.96
CA THR A 107 2.69 1.08 7.84
C THR A 107 3.40 -0.11 8.50
N THR A 108 4.65 0.06 8.87
CA THR A 108 5.39 -0.94 9.65
C THR A 108 4.65 -1.27 10.96
N GLY A 109 4.16 -0.24 11.66
CA GLY A 109 3.41 -0.43 12.91
C GLY A 109 2.18 -1.31 12.73
N ARG A 110 1.44 -1.14 11.65
CA ARG A 110 0.26 -1.95 11.35
C ARG A 110 0.60 -3.43 11.10
N ILE A 111 1.73 -3.70 10.45
CA ILE A 111 2.22 -5.07 10.26
C ILE A 111 2.60 -5.68 11.61
N TYR A 112 3.37 -4.97 12.42
CA TYR A 112 3.74 -5.43 13.78
C TYR A 112 2.52 -5.68 14.64
N GLN A 113 1.55 -4.77 14.64
CA GLN A 113 0.31 -4.95 15.37
C GLN A 113 -0.41 -6.23 14.95
N SER A 114 -0.53 -6.46 13.64
CA SER A 114 -1.16 -7.68 13.12
C SER A 114 -0.45 -8.97 13.56
N VAL A 115 0.88 -8.96 13.60
CA VAL A 115 1.66 -10.12 14.06
C VAL A 115 1.46 -10.35 15.55
N ILE A 116 1.51 -9.29 16.36
CA ILE A 116 1.28 -9.36 17.82
C ILE A 116 -0.13 -9.85 18.12
N ASP A 117 -1.14 -9.31 17.45
CA ASP A 117 -2.53 -9.72 17.63
C ASP A 117 -2.74 -11.20 17.30
N LYS A 118 -2.11 -11.71 16.24
CA LYS A 118 -2.15 -13.13 15.87
C LYS A 118 -1.46 -14.00 16.91
N GLU A 119 -0.31 -13.57 17.43
CA GLU A 119 0.40 -14.26 18.50
C GLU A 119 -0.48 -14.36 19.73
N ARG A 120 -1.10 -13.28 20.16
CA ARG A 120 -1.99 -13.23 21.33
C ARG A 120 -3.22 -14.11 21.18
N ARG A 121 -3.75 -14.28 19.98
CA ARG A 121 -4.84 -15.20 19.69
C ARG A 121 -4.42 -16.67 19.61
N GLY A 122 -3.11 -16.97 19.60
CA GLY A 122 -2.59 -18.32 19.45
C GLY A 122 -2.53 -18.82 18.00
N ASP A 123 -2.65 -17.95 17.02
CA ASP A 123 -2.67 -18.33 15.59
C ASP A 123 -1.39 -19.04 15.15
N TYR A 124 -0.31 -18.89 15.89
CA TYR A 124 0.98 -19.53 15.61
C TYR A 124 1.20 -20.85 16.35
N LEU A 125 0.20 -21.36 17.06
CA LEU A 125 0.24 -22.67 17.73
C LEU A 125 1.46 -22.86 18.65
N GLY A 126 1.85 -21.84 19.39
CA GLY A 126 2.98 -21.88 20.32
C GLY A 126 4.36 -21.87 19.67
N LYS A 127 4.45 -21.66 18.35
CA LYS A 127 5.74 -21.50 17.67
C LYS A 127 6.37 -20.16 18.03
N THR A 128 7.70 -20.13 18.12
CA THR A 128 8.43 -18.88 18.22
C THR A 128 8.26 -18.05 16.94
N VAL A 129 7.74 -16.84 17.10
CA VAL A 129 7.54 -15.91 15.98
C VAL A 129 8.69 -14.90 15.97
N GLN A 130 9.46 -14.88 14.89
CA GLN A 130 10.54 -13.92 14.69
C GLN A 130 10.06 -12.71 13.89
N VAL A 131 10.77 -11.58 13.98
CA VAL A 131 10.44 -10.36 13.22
C VAL A 131 10.56 -10.62 11.72
N ILE A 132 11.57 -11.37 11.31
CA ILE A 132 11.77 -11.86 9.94
C ILE A 132 11.61 -13.37 9.99
N PRO A 133 10.81 -14.02 9.20
CA PRO A 133 10.07 -13.75 7.98
C PRO A 133 8.55 -13.49 8.12
N PRO A 134 7.90 -13.46 9.30
CA PRO A 134 6.44 -13.30 9.36
C PRO A 134 5.93 -11.96 8.81
N ILE A 135 6.84 -11.00 8.60
CA ILE A 135 6.53 -9.65 8.14
C ILE A 135 6.80 -9.51 6.63
N THR A 136 7.44 -10.48 6.04
CA THR A 136 7.60 -10.60 4.59
C THR A 136 6.59 -11.54 4.00
#